data_d8ca838a05313f5596c2623561b538d2
#
_entry.id   d8ca838a05313f5596c2623561b538d2
#
_cell.length_a   1.000
_cell.length_b   1.000
_cell.length_c   1.000
_cell.angle_alpha   90.00
_cell.angle_beta   90.00
_cell.angle_gamma   90.00
#
_symmetry.space_group_name_H-M   'P 1'
#
loop_
_entity.id
_entity.type
_entity.pdbx_description
1 polymer ?
#
loop_
_entity_poly.entity_id
_entity_poly.type
_entity_poly.pdbx_seq_one_letter_code
_entity_poly.pdbx_strand_id
1 'polypeptide(L)'
;FDLVRYFGRIPIVLEPVSVNEAMTIKQSEPVEVYETAIVPDLEDAVKKLVDTPLNYMGNSASAGRATQVAAKSLLGRVYLTMAGYPVQDASKKALAEELFSEVIDYSFANNKYWASTADEWIKIWISDNDNKYHIFEIQYIAAKNYGNPMVFNSVPAVNDSYTKIQMSGNRIWCENQLDGIFKQTDETGAFIDKRCAGTINTSEFVDEDGTPYTGGDFRLR
;
A
#
# COMPACT_ATOMS: atom_id res chain seq x y z
N PHE A 1 -3.64 3.73 -13.67
CA PHE A 1 -3.27 4.92 -12.90
C PHE A 1 -1.75 5.05 -12.72
N ASP A 2 -1.05 4.03 -12.24
CA ASP A 2 0.39 4.12 -11.98
C ASP A 2 1.22 4.33 -13.26
N LEU A 3 0.82 3.75 -14.37
CA LEU A 3 1.51 3.96 -15.65
C LEU A 3 1.57 5.44 -16.04
N VAL A 4 0.45 6.15 -15.97
CA VAL A 4 0.43 7.59 -16.32
C VAL A 4 1.21 8.43 -15.31
N ARG A 5 1.25 8.04 -14.04
CA ARG A 5 2.05 8.71 -13.00
C ARG A 5 3.55 8.57 -13.23
N TYR A 6 4.01 7.38 -13.64
CA TYR A 6 5.44 7.12 -13.84
C TYR A 6 5.96 7.58 -15.19
N PHE A 7 5.14 7.43 -16.24
CA PHE A 7 5.59 7.64 -17.63
C PHE A 7 4.97 8.89 -18.27
N GLY A 8 4.00 9.52 -17.64
CA GLY A 8 3.30 10.68 -18.19
C GLY A 8 2.44 10.28 -19.39
N ARG A 9 2.93 10.51 -20.60
CA ARG A 9 2.22 10.16 -21.84
C ARG A 9 2.26 8.66 -22.09
N ILE A 10 1.08 8.05 -22.18
CA ILE A 10 0.92 6.62 -22.46
C ILE A 10 -0.18 6.39 -23.51
N PRO A 11 -0.14 5.30 -24.25
CA PRO A 11 -1.25 4.94 -25.14
C PRO A 11 -2.49 4.54 -24.31
N ILE A 12 -3.67 4.93 -24.79
CA ILE A 12 -4.95 4.45 -24.27
C ILE A 12 -5.37 3.25 -25.11
N VAL A 13 -5.47 2.07 -24.47
CA VAL A 13 -5.88 0.82 -25.12
C VAL A 13 -6.93 0.18 -24.22
N LEU A 14 -8.21 0.32 -24.59
CA LEU A 14 -9.35 -0.15 -23.81
C LEU A 14 -9.89 -1.50 -24.28
N GLU A 15 -9.53 -1.91 -25.49
CA GLU A 15 -9.92 -3.17 -26.10
C GLU A 15 -8.70 -3.95 -26.59
N PRO A 16 -8.76 -5.28 -26.67
CA PRO A 16 -7.69 -6.06 -27.26
C PRO A 16 -7.40 -5.65 -28.70
N VAL A 17 -6.14 -5.34 -29.00
CA VAL A 17 -5.69 -4.91 -30.32
C VAL A 17 -4.70 -5.92 -30.92
N SER A 18 -4.62 -5.99 -32.25
CA SER A 18 -3.61 -6.77 -32.93
C SER A 18 -2.21 -6.17 -32.76
N VAL A 19 -1.16 -6.95 -32.97
CA VAL A 19 0.23 -6.48 -32.92
C VAL A 19 0.48 -5.30 -33.88
N ASN A 20 -0.08 -5.36 -35.08
CA ASN A 20 0.10 -4.30 -36.06
C ASN A 20 -0.60 -3.01 -35.63
N GLU A 21 -1.79 -3.07 -35.09
CA GLU A 21 -2.50 -1.92 -34.52
C GLU A 21 -1.73 -1.33 -33.33
N ALA A 22 -1.26 -2.18 -32.41
CA ALA A 22 -0.49 -1.74 -31.25
C ALA A 22 0.73 -0.90 -31.62
N MET A 23 1.39 -1.20 -32.74
CA MET A 23 2.54 -0.45 -33.25
C MET A 23 2.19 0.95 -33.79
N THR A 24 0.93 1.24 -34.07
CA THR A 24 0.44 2.51 -34.62
C THR A 24 -0.21 3.42 -33.57
N ILE A 25 -0.53 2.88 -32.38
CA ILE A 25 -1.18 3.65 -31.32
C ILE A 25 -0.22 4.71 -30.78
N LYS A 26 -0.65 5.95 -30.79
CA LYS A 26 0.11 7.07 -30.24
C LYS A 26 -0.10 7.21 -28.74
N GLN A 27 0.85 7.85 -28.09
CA GLN A 27 0.71 8.25 -26.68
C GLN A 27 -0.28 9.41 -26.57
N SER A 28 -1.17 9.31 -25.59
CA SER A 28 -2.10 10.38 -25.20
C SER A 28 -1.51 11.25 -24.11
N GLU A 29 -1.98 12.49 -24.01
CA GLU A 29 -1.62 13.39 -22.92
C GLU A 29 -2.18 12.89 -21.57
N PRO A 30 -1.51 13.15 -20.45
CA PRO A 30 -1.98 12.69 -19.14
C PRO A 30 -3.42 13.07 -18.83
N VAL A 31 -3.85 14.29 -19.15
CA VAL A 31 -5.23 14.73 -18.94
C VAL A 31 -6.23 13.85 -19.70
N GLU A 32 -5.93 13.51 -20.94
CA GLU A 32 -6.77 12.65 -21.77
C GLU A 32 -6.87 11.23 -21.16
N VAL A 33 -5.75 10.67 -20.69
CA VAL A 33 -5.75 9.36 -20.04
C VAL A 33 -6.63 9.34 -18.79
N TYR A 34 -6.56 10.40 -17.96
CA TYR A 34 -7.41 10.50 -16.78
C TYR A 34 -8.89 10.63 -17.13
N GLU A 35 -9.23 11.53 -18.06
CA GLU A 35 -10.62 11.88 -18.33
C GLU A 35 -11.36 10.82 -19.18
N THR A 36 -10.66 10.09 -20.03
CA THR A 36 -11.30 9.11 -20.91
C THR A 36 -11.27 7.67 -20.40
N ALA A 37 -10.30 7.32 -19.55
CA ALA A 37 -10.13 5.95 -19.11
C ALA A 37 -10.26 5.80 -17.58
N ILE A 38 -9.55 6.62 -16.79
CA ILE A 38 -9.40 6.33 -15.36
C ILE A 38 -10.57 6.86 -14.54
N VAL A 39 -10.93 8.13 -14.73
CA VAL A 39 -12.00 8.78 -13.94
C VAL A 39 -13.35 8.16 -14.22
N PRO A 40 -13.79 7.96 -15.48
CA PRO A 40 -15.09 7.36 -15.77
C PRO A 40 -15.26 5.95 -15.18
N ASP A 41 -14.22 5.11 -15.26
CA ASP A 41 -14.26 3.76 -14.72
C ASP A 41 -14.38 3.76 -13.19
N LEU A 42 -13.66 4.67 -12.51
CA LEU A 42 -13.72 4.77 -11.06
C LEU A 42 -15.01 5.38 -10.55
N GLU A 43 -15.57 6.37 -11.26
CA GLU A 43 -16.89 6.92 -10.94
C GLU A 43 -18.00 5.89 -11.10
N ASP A 44 -17.90 5.06 -12.14
CA ASP A 44 -18.84 3.96 -12.35
C ASP A 44 -18.66 2.88 -11.27
N ALA A 45 -17.43 2.57 -10.88
CA ALA A 45 -17.14 1.66 -9.77
C ALA A 45 -17.71 2.17 -8.44
N VAL A 46 -17.58 3.47 -8.14
CA VAL A 46 -18.19 4.09 -6.94
C VAL A 46 -19.72 3.93 -6.92
N LYS A 47 -20.36 4.01 -8.07
CA LYS A 47 -21.83 3.85 -8.17
C LYS A 47 -22.28 2.38 -8.04
N LYS A 48 -21.50 1.44 -8.53
CA LYS A 48 -21.89 0.02 -8.65
C LYS A 48 -21.44 -0.87 -7.51
N LEU A 49 -20.34 -0.53 -6.86
CA LEU A 49 -19.82 -1.31 -5.73
C LEU A 49 -20.56 -0.98 -4.44
N VAL A 50 -20.54 -1.90 -3.50
CA VAL A 50 -21.05 -1.70 -2.13
C VAL A 50 -19.89 -1.40 -1.19
N ASP A 51 -20.17 -0.75 -0.06
CA ASP A 51 -19.16 -0.36 0.94
C ASP A 51 -18.39 -1.55 1.50
N THR A 52 -19.07 -2.66 1.65
CA THR A 52 -18.46 -3.94 2.08
C THR A 52 -18.90 -5.01 1.11
N PRO A 53 -18.01 -5.90 0.65
CA PRO A 53 -18.41 -7.03 -0.17
C PRO A 53 -19.52 -7.82 0.51
N LEU A 54 -20.53 -8.24 -0.25
CA LEU A 54 -21.59 -9.09 0.26
C LEU A 54 -20.97 -10.34 0.89
N ASN A 55 -21.36 -10.61 2.14
CA ASN A 55 -20.84 -11.71 2.94
C ASN A 55 -19.32 -11.60 3.27
N TYR A 56 -18.80 -10.40 3.31
CA TYR A 56 -17.48 -10.13 3.88
C TYR A 56 -17.41 -10.75 5.29
N MET A 57 -16.29 -11.38 5.63
CA MET A 57 -16.14 -12.14 6.89
C MET A 57 -16.94 -13.48 6.90
N GLY A 58 -16.46 -14.43 6.18
CA GLY A 58 -16.94 -15.82 6.21
C GLY A 58 -17.42 -16.40 4.88
N ASN A 59 -17.49 -15.57 3.83
CA ASN A 59 -17.75 -16.06 2.49
C ASN A 59 -16.52 -15.88 1.59
N SER A 60 -15.85 -16.96 1.28
CA SER A 60 -14.70 -17.00 0.37
C SER A 60 -14.97 -16.41 -1.02
N ALA A 61 -16.23 -16.36 -1.45
CA ALA A 61 -16.61 -15.82 -2.76
C ALA A 61 -16.46 -14.29 -2.84
N SER A 62 -16.45 -13.59 -1.71
CA SER A 62 -16.30 -12.12 -1.66
C SER A 62 -14.93 -11.67 -1.17
N ALA A 63 -14.10 -12.59 -0.70
CA ALA A 63 -12.76 -12.31 -0.22
C ALA A 63 -11.89 -11.70 -1.34
N GLY A 64 -11.07 -10.69 -0.99
CA GLY A 64 -10.17 -10.02 -1.94
C GLY A 64 -10.83 -9.13 -2.99
N ARG A 65 -12.14 -8.95 -2.97
CA ARG A 65 -12.85 -8.11 -3.94
C ARG A 65 -12.80 -6.63 -3.56
N ALA A 66 -12.79 -5.78 -4.59
CA ALA A 66 -12.88 -4.34 -4.41
C ALA A 66 -14.24 -3.93 -3.78
N THR A 67 -14.20 -2.91 -2.93
CA THR A 67 -15.36 -2.30 -2.29
C THR A 67 -15.59 -0.88 -2.81
N GLN A 68 -16.75 -0.30 -2.51
CA GLN A 68 -17.02 1.10 -2.82
C GLN A 68 -16.00 2.02 -2.12
N VAL A 69 -15.64 1.72 -0.87
CA VAL A 69 -14.63 2.47 -0.12
C VAL A 69 -13.27 2.43 -0.82
N ALA A 70 -12.88 1.28 -1.39
CA ALA A 70 -11.66 1.15 -2.18
C ALA A 70 -11.71 2.01 -3.45
N ALA A 71 -12.85 2.01 -4.16
CA ALA A 71 -13.05 2.84 -5.35
C ALA A 71 -13.01 4.34 -5.02
N LYS A 72 -13.69 4.78 -3.94
CA LYS A 72 -13.65 6.17 -3.45
C LYS A 72 -12.23 6.60 -3.08
N SER A 73 -11.51 5.75 -2.37
CA SER A 73 -10.12 6.02 -1.97
C SER A 73 -9.19 6.18 -3.17
N LEU A 74 -9.34 5.32 -4.19
CA LEU A 74 -8.54 5.40 -5.41
C LEU A 74 -8.93 6.62 -6.25
N LEU A 75 -10.23 6.90 -6.41
CA LEU A 75 -10.70 8.07 -7.15
C LEU A 75 -10.23 9.38 -6.49
N GLY A 76 -10.30 9.47 -5.16
CA GLY A 76 -9.76 10.61 -4.41
C GLY A 76 -8.26 10.81 -4.67
N ARG A 77 -7.47 9.75 -4.70
CA ARG A 77 -6.04 9.82 -5.07
C ARG A 77 -5.84 10.25 -6.52
N VAL A 78 -6.67 9.81 -7.43
CA VAL A 78 -6.63 10.24 -8.84
C VAL A 78 -6.90 11.73 -8.94
N TYR A 79 -7.98 12.22 -8.34
CA TYR A 79 -8.30 13.66 -8.34
C TYR A 79 -7.20 14.50 -7.69
N LEU A 80 -6.65 14.07 -6.57
CA LEU A 80 -5.55 14.78 -5.93
C LEU A 80 -4.30 14.82 -6.83
N THR A 81 -4.02 13.76 -7.58
CA THR A 81 -2.92 13.72 -8.54
C THR A 81 -3.18 14.65 -9.73
N MET A 82 -4.41 14.69 -10.25
CA MET A 82 -4.80 15.61 -11.33
C MET A 82 -4.70 17.09 -10.91
N ALA A 83 -4.90 17.38 -9.62
CA ALA A 83 -4.72 18.73 -9.10
C ALA A 83 -3.26 19.20 -9.10
N GLY A 84 -2.31 18.26 -9.15
CA GLY A 84 -0.88 18.51 -9.26
C GLY A 84 -0.34 18.44 -10.68
N TYR A 85 0.98 18.57 -10.81
CA TYR A 85 1.67 18.39 -12.08
C TYR A 85 1.50 16.95 -12.60
N PRO A 86 1.30 16.72 -13.92
CA PRO A 86 1.33 17.70 -15.01
C PRO A 86 -0.05 18.32 -15.36
N VAL A 87 -1.15 17.80 -14.84
CA VAL A 87 -2.52 18.24 -15.23
C VAL A 87 -2.87 19.60 -14.64
N GLN A 88 -2.54 19.84 -13.37
CA GLN A 88 -2.72 21.11 -12.64
C GLN A 88 -4.18 21.60 -12.57
N ASP A 89 -5.14 20.70 -12.58
CA ASP A 89 -6.56 21.04 -12.40
C ASP A 89 -6.90 21.21 -10.91
N ALA A 90 -6.79 22.44 -10.41
CA ALA A 90 -7.04 22.78 -9.01
C ALA A 90 -8.48 22.46 -8.53
N SER A 91 -9.46 22.38 -9.45
CA SER A 91 -10.84 22.03 -9.11
C SER A 91 -10.98 20.61 -8.53
N LYS A 92 -10.08 19.72 -8.88
CA LYS A 92 -10.07 18.33 -8.41
C LYS A 92 -9.74 18.18 -6.92
N LYS A 93 -9.16 19.21 -6.27
CA LYS A 93 -8.89 19.16 -4.82
C LYS A 93 -10.16 19.00 -3.99
N ALA A 94 -11.19 19.78 -4.30
CA ALA A 94 -12.46 19.71 -3.56
C ALA A 94 -13.12 18.33 -3.71
N LEU A 95 -13.10 17.75 -4.92
CA LEU A 95 -13.63 16.40 -5.16
C LEU A 95 -12.83 15.32 -4.42
N ALA A 96 -11.51 15.46 -4.35
CA ALA A 96 -10.67 14.55 -3.59
C ALA A 96 -10.97 14.64 -2.08
N GLU A 97 -11.13 15.85 -1.55
CA GLU A 97 -11.44 16.10 -0.14
C GLU A 97 -12.80 15.49 0.25
N GLU A 98 -13.82 15.64 -0.58
CA GLU A 98 -15.14 15.05 -0.38
C GLU A 98 -15.05 13.52 -0.26
N LEU A 99 -14.42 12.87 -1.24
CA LEU A 99 -14.25 11.41 -1.23
C LEU A 99 -13.46 10.90 -0.03
N PHE A 100 -12.38 11.59 0.34
CA PHE A 100 -11.59 11.19 1.51
C PHE A 100 -12.35 11.41 2.81
N SER A 101 -13.16 12.44 2.92
CA SER A 101 -14.02 12.67 4.09
C SER A 101 -15.03 11.53 4.24
N GLU A 102 -15.70 11.12 3.17
CA GLU A 102 -16.60 9.98 3.19
C GLU A 102 -15.91 8.67 3.61
N VAL A 103 -14.69 8.42 3.13
CA VAL A 103 -13.89 7.24 3.50
C VAL A 103 -13.52 7.28 4.98
N ILE A 104 -13.12 8.44 5.49
CA ILE A 104 -12.75 8.64 6.89
C ILE A 104 -13.98 8.44 7.80
N ASP A 105 -15.10 9.04 7.47
CA ASP A 105 -16.35 8.91 8.23
C ASP A 105 -16.80 7.45 8.28
N TYR A 106 -16.78 6.76 7.14
CA TYR A 106 -17.07 5.32 7.08
C TYR A 106 -16.11 4.51 7.95
N SER A 107 -14.81 4.82 7.89
CA SER A 107 -13.78 4.15 8.67
C SER A 107 -14.03 4.25 10.18
N PHE A 108 -14.33 5.44 10.67
CA PHE A 108 -14.64 5.66 12.09
C PHE A 108 -15.97 5.03 12.50
N ALA A 109 -17.02 5.18 11.70
CA ALA A 109 -18.33 4.62 11.99
C ALA A 109 -18.31 3.08 12.09
N ASN A 110 -17.44 2.41 11.34
CA ASN A 110 -17.35 0.96 11.26
C ASN A 110 -16.14 0.36 11.98
N ASN A 111 -15.31 1.18 12.63
CA ASN A 111 -14.05 0.77 13.25
C ASN A 111 -13.15 -0.06 12.29
N LYS A 112 -12.96 0.44 11.07
CA LYS A 112 -12.18 -0.21 10.02
C LYS A 112 -11.09 0.72 9.48
N TYR A 113 -10.10 0.14 8.83
CA TYR A 113 -9.05 0.81 8.06
C TYR A 113 -8.10 1.69 8.85
N TRP A 114 -7.99 1.46 10.15
CA TRP A 114 -7.04 2.15 11.01
C TRP A 114 -6.64 1.30 12.21
N ALA A 115 -5.50 1.62 12.79
CA ALA A 115 -4.98 1.01 14.00
C ALA A 115 -4.96 2.05 15.13
N SER A 116 -5.56 1.73 16.27
CA SER A 116 -5.70 2.64 17.42
C SER A 116 -4.62 2.46 18.49
N THR A 117 -3.91 1.35 18.44
CA THR A 117 -2.88 0.98 19.42
C THR A 117 -1.61 0.51 18.71
N ALA A 118 -0.49 0.43 19.46
CA ALA A 118 0.76 -0.14 18.97
C ALA A 118 0.60 -1.61 18.54
N ASP A 119 -0.16 -2.39 19.30
CA ASP A 119 -0.42 -3.79 18.97
C ASP A 119 -1.25 -3.94 17.69
N GLU A 120 -2.23 -3.06 17.49
CA GLU A 120 -2.99 -3.04 16.25
C GLU A 120 -2.13 -2.58 15.05
N TRP A 121 -1.19 -1.66 15.26
CA TRP A 121 -0.24 -1.27 14.23
C TRP A 121 0.61 -2.45 13.74
N ILE A 122 1.09 -3.28 14.66
CA ILE A 122 1.82 -4.51 14.32
C ILE A 122 0.92 -5.46 13.51
N LYS A 123 -0.35 -5.59 13.89
CA LYS A 123 -1.31 -6.47 13.21
C LYS A 123 -1.58 -6.08 11.74
N ILE A 124 -1.38 -4.82 11.35
CA ILE A 124 -1.47 -4.42 9.94
C ILE A 124 -0.57 -5.28 9.05
N TRP A 125 0.59 -5.67 9.56
CA TRP A 125 1.63 -6.36 8.79
C TRP A 125 1.59 -7.88 8.89
N ILE A 126 0.99 -8.42 9.94
CA ILE A 126 1.03 -9.85 10.27
C ILE A 126 -0.34 -10.53 10.27
N SER A 127 -1.42 -9.80 10.10
CA SER A 127 -2.76 -10.39 10.05
C SER A 127 -3.00 -11.08 8.72
N ASP A 128 -3.89 -12.07 8.76
CA ASP A 128 -4.36 -12.77 7.56
C ASP A 128 -5.04 -11.79 6.58
N ASN A 129 -5.19 -12.23 5.34
CA ASN A 129 -5.92 -11.50 4.31
C ASN A 129 -7.33 -11.13 4.77
N ASP A 130 -7.92 -10.10 4.16
CA ASP A 130 -9.25 -9.57 4.48
C ASP A 130 -9.41 -9.08 5.93
N ASN A 131 -8.33 -8.60 6.53
CA ASN A 131 -8.38 -8.03 7.85
C ASN A 131 -9.01 -6.62 7.87
N LYS A 132 -9.27 -6.10 9.08
CA LYS A 132 -9.93 -4.80 9.25
C LYS A 132 -9.08 -3.58 8.89
N TYR A 133 -7.78 -3.73 8.67
CA TYR A 133 -6.84 -2.61 8.57
C TYR A 133 -6.65 -2.11 7.13
N HIS A 134 -6.84 -2.97 6.14
CA HIS A 134 -6.60 -2.63 4.74
C HIS A 134 -7.90 -2.25 4.02
N ILE A 135 -7.86 -1.14 3.30
CA ILE A 135 -8.97 -0.72 2.42
C ILE A 135 -9.07 -1.67 1.22
N PHE A 136 -7.92 -2.04 0.67
CA PHE A 136 -7.77 -3.01 -0.42
C PHE A 136 -6.37 -3.59 -0.40
N GLU A 137 -6.25 -4.86 -0.67
CA GLU A 137 -4.98 -5.57 -0.71
C GLU A 137 -4.92 -6.57 -1.87
N ILE A 138 -3.74 -6.79 -2.40
CA ILE A 138 -3.47 -7.89 -3.32
C ILE A 138 -3.10 -9.10 -2.48
N GLN A 139 -3.96 -10.12 -2.53
CA GLN A 139 -3.80 -11.30 -1.69
C GLN A 139 -2.83 -12.29 -2.33
N TYR A 140 -1.95 -12.83 -1.52
CA TYR A 140 -0.99 -13.85 -1.89
C TYR A 140 -1.26 -15.12 -1.09
N ILE A 141 -0.96 -16.26 -1.69
CA ILE A 141 -1.08 -17.58 -1.06
C ILE A 141 0.31 -18.06 -0.67
N ALA A 142 0.51 -18.42 0.59
CA ALA A 142 1.76 -18.99 1.09
C ALA A 142 1.98 -20.44 0.62
N ALA A 143 1.69 -20.76 -0.64
CA ALA A 143 1.79 -22.12 -1.19
C ALA A 143 2.59 -22.11 -2.49
N LYS A 144 3.61 -22.97 -2.57
CA LYS A 144 4.46 -23.11 -3.75
C LYS A 144 5.13 -21.77 -4.13
N ASN A 145 4.90 -21.28 -5.36
CA ASN A 145 5.54 -20.07 -5.89
C ASN A 145 4.56 -18.87 -5.92
N TYR A 146 3.47 -18.89 -5.15
CA TYR A 146 2.45 -17.83 -5.14
C TYR A 146 2.57 -16.85 -3.96
N GLY A 147 3.68 -16.88 -3.22
CA GLY A 147 3.97 -15.94 -2.14
C GLY A 147 4.30 -14.54 -2.67
N ASN A 148 4.19 -13.55 -1.80
CA ASN A 148 4.56 -12.17 -2.13
C ASN A 148 6.08 -12.03 -2.32
N PRO A 149 6.59 -11.74 -3.53
CA PRO A 149 8.02 -11.64 -3.77
C PRO A 149 8.67 -10.43 -3.07
N MET A 150 7.89 -9.43 -2.67
CA MET A 150 8.42 -8.24 -1.98
C MET A 150 8.94 -8.55 -0.59
N VAL A 151 8.45 -9.61 0.05
CA VAL A 151 8.95 -10.07 1.36
C VAL A 151 10.43 -10.43 1.27
N PHE A 152 10.88 -11.05 0.19
CA PHE A 152 12.28 -11.42 0.00
C PHE A 152 13.21 -10.22 -0.15
N ASN A 153 12.71 -9.09 -0.63
CA ASN A 153 13.51 -7.89 -0.82
C ASN A 153 13.71 -7.10 0.47
N SER A 154 12.85 -7.31 1.47
CA SER A 154 12.92 -6.61 2.76
C SER A 154 13.58 -7.42 3.87
N VAL A 155 13.83 -8.70 3.65
CA VAL A 155 14.45 -9.57 4.66
C VAL A 155 15.97 -9.52 4.55
N PRO A 156 16.71 -9.41 5.66
CA PRO A 156 18.17 -9.43 5.65
C PRO A 156 18.74 -10.80 5.22
N ALA A 157 19.92 -10.79 4.59
CA ALA A 157 20.64 -11.98 4.19
C ALA A 157 21.39 -12.63 5.38
N VAL A 158 20.76 -12.75 6.54
CA VAL A 158 21.36 -13.31 7.75
C VAL A 158 20.38 -14.21 8.46
N ASN A 159 20.90 -15.13 9.27
CA ASN A 159 20.08 -15.88 10.19
C ASN A 159 19.43 -14.91 11.18
N ASP A 160 18.17 -14.67 10.98
CA ASP A 160 17.40 -13.86 11.88
C ASP A 160 16.83 -14.76 13.00
N SER A 161 17.25 -14.52 14.23
CA SER A 161 16.75 -15.24 15.40
C SER A 161 15.25 -15.11 15.60
N TYR A 162 14.63 -14.07 15.03
CA TYR A 162 13.20 -13.82 15.10
C TYR A 162 12.42 -14.63 14.07
N THR A 163 12.83 -14.63 12.82
CA THR A 163 12.13 -15.38 11.73
C THR A 163 12.62 -16.81 11.61
N LYS A 164 13.81 -17.14 12.12
CA LYS A 164 14.51 -18.42 11.95
C LYS A 164 14.67 -18.84 10.48
N ILE A 165 14.65 -17.86 9.58
CA ILE A 165 14.78 -18.08 8.15
C ILE A 165 16.11 -17.51 7.67
N GLN A 166 16.91 -18.36 7.05
CA GLN A 166 18.09 -17.93 6.34
C GLN A 166 17.69 -17.46 4.94
N MET A 167 17.85 -16.18 4.65
CA MET A 167 17.50 -15.61 3.36
C MET A 167 18.63 -14.76 2.79
N SER A 168 18.92 -14.96 1.52
CA SER A 168 19.76 -14.08 0.72
C SER A 168 18.90 -13.09 -0.03
N GLY A 169 18.74 -11.89 0.48
CA GLY A 169 17.91 -10.87 -0.15
C GLY A 169 18.53 -9.49 -0.15
N ASN A 170 17.95 -8.59 -0.89
CA ASN A 170 18.29 -7.17 -0.83
C ASN A 170 17.88 -6.60 0.51
N ARG A 171 18.68 -5.66 1.02
CA ARG A 171 18.42 -5.00 2.29
C ARG A 171 17.71 -3.67 2.04
N ILE A 172 16.64 -3.42 2.76
CA ILE A 172 16.04 -2.11 2.85
C ILE A 172 16.48 -1.49 4.18
N TRP A 173 17.16 -0.37 4.09
CA TRP A 173 17.67 0.35 5.24
C TRP A 173 16.75 1.53 5.56
N CYS A 174 16.60 1.81 6.85
CA CYS A 174 15.97 3.05 7.27
C CYS A 174 16.93 4.21 7.03
N GLU A 175 16.42 5.30 6.48
CA GLU A 175 17.20 6.52 6.34
C GLU A 175 17.54 7.11 7.74
N ASN A 176 18.74 7.64 7.92
CA ASN A 176 19.24 8.07 9.23
C ASN A 176 18.35 9.09 9.96
N GLN A 177 17.69 10.00 9.24
CA GLN A 177 16.78 10.97 9.85
C GLN A 177 15.52 10.30 10.37
N LEU A 178 14.96 9.38 9.59
CA LEU A 178 13.78 8.62 9.99
C LEU A 178 14.10 7.71 11.17
N ASP A 179 15.25 7.06 11.16
CA ASP A 179 15.78 6.28 12.26
C ASP A 179 15.86 7.12 13.55
N GLY A 180 16.45 8.32 13.47
CA GLY A 180 16.56 9.24 14.60
C GLY A 180 15.21 9.65 15.18
N ILE A 181 14.18 9.81 14.35
CA ILE A 181 12.82 10.14 14.81
C ILE A 181 12.19 8.95 15.53
N PHE A 182 12.26 7.76 14.96
CA PHE A 182 11.66 6.56 15.54
C PHE A 182 12.34 6.10 16.83
N LYS A 183 13.63 6.37 16.98
CA LYS A 183 14.42 6.00 18.18
C LYS A 183 14.21 6.90 19.38
N GLN A 184 13.49 8.02 19.24
CA GLN A 184 13.23 8.90 20.38
C GLN A 184 12.46 8.17 21.47
N THR A 185 12.98 8.22 22.69
CA THR A 185 12.38 7.62 23.88
C THR A 185 11.94 8.69 24.85
N ASP A 186 10.96 8.37 25.66
CA ASP A 186 10.54 9.14 26.81
C ASP A 186 11.50 8.91 28.03
N GLU A 187 11.20 9.51 29.16
CA GLU A 187 11.98 9.41 30.39
C GLU A 187 12.06 7.95 30.95
N THR A 188 11.14 7.09 30.55
CA THR A 188 11.11 5.67 30.93
C THR A 188 11.90 4.76 30.01
N GLY A 189 12.43 5.31 28.88
CA GLY A 189 13.09 4.53 27.84
C GLY A 189 12.14 3.90 26.82
N ALA A 190 10.83 4.18 26.89
CA ALA A 190 9.86 3.70 25.93
C ALA A 190 9.85 4.60 24.68
N PHE A 191 9.71 4.02 23.49
CA PHE A 191 9.62 4.78 22.24
C PHE A 191 8.40 5.73 22.26
N ILE A 192 8.65 7.00 21.96
CA ILE A 192 7.61 8.03 21.85
C ILE A 192 6.66 7.68 20.71
N ASP A 193 7.20 7.36 19.53
CA ASP A 193 6.38 6.87 18.43
C ASP A 193 6.07 5.38 18.62
N LYS A 194 4.84 5.08 18.99
CA LYS A 194 4.38 3.71 19.25
C LYS A 194 4.41 2.80 18.01
N ARG A 195 4.56 3.38 16.81
CA ARG A 195 4.71 2.60 15.57
C ARG A 195 6.11 1.99 15.42
N CYS A 196 7.10 2.47 16.18
CA CYS A 196 8.49 2.03 16.05
C CYS A 196 8.61 0.49 16.10
N ALA A 197 8.02 -0.15 17.09
CA ALA A 197 8.11 -1.60 17.29
C ALA A 197 7.53 -2.43 16.13
N GLY A 198 6.56 -1.88 15.39
CA GLY A 198 5.95 -2.56 14.25
C GLY A 198 6.52 -2.19 12.88
N THR A 199 7.31 -1.12 12.82
CA THR A 199 7.84 -0.59 11.56
C THR A 199 9.33 -0.90 11.40
N ILE A 200 10.10 -0.76 12.48
CA ILE A 200 11.55 -0.94 12.46
C ILE A 200 11.90 -2.12 13.36
N ASN A 201 12.67 -3.04 12.84
CA ASN A 201 13.19 -4.11 13.66
C ASN A 201 14.35 -3.57 14.52
N THR A 202 14.11 -3.46 15.81
CA THR A 202 15.08 -3.00 16.80
C THR A 202 15.79 -4.15 17.53
N SER A 203 15.50 -5.40 17.17
CA SER A 203 16.15 -6.58 17.73
C SER A 203 17.61 -6.63 17.30
N GLU A 204 18.47 -7.12 18.16
CA GLU A 204 19.83 -7.47 17.77
C GLU A 204 19.80 -8.61 16.77
N PHE A 205 20.42 -8.41 15.62
CA PHE A 205 20.66 -9.46 14.64
C PHE A 205 22.04 -10.04 14.88
N VAL A 206 22.14 -11.34 14.69
CA VAL A 206 23.41 -12.03 14.63
C VAL A 206 23.69 -12.46 13.20
N ASP A 207 24.95 -12.40 12.79
CA ASP A 207 25.41 -12.95 11.51
C ASP A 207 25.42 -14.50 11.51
N GLU A 208 25.92 -15.10 10.44
CA GLU A 208 26.01 -16.56 10.31
C GLU A 208 26.86 -17.21 11.41
N ASP A 209 27.78 -16.47 11.99
CA ASP A 209 28.67 -16.92 13.07
C ASP A 209 28.14 -16.64 14.47
N GLY A 210 26.93 -16.04 14.57
CA GLY A 210 26.32 -15.66 15.82
C GLY A 210 26.83 -14.35 16.39
N THR A 211 27.59 -13.56 15.63
CA THR A 211 28.10 -12.26 16.06
C THR A 211 27.02 -11.19 15.94
N PRO A 212 26.74 -10.42 17.00
CA PRO A 212 25.77 -9.33 16.91
C PRO A 212 26.17 -8.30 15.87
N TYR A 213 25.22 -7.89 15.02
CA TYR A 213 25.41 -6.73 14.15
C TYR A 213 25.54 -5.48 15.01
N THR A 214 26.75 -4.99 15.13
CA THR A 214 27.05 -3.76 15.84
C THR A 214 26.93 -2.59 14.87
N GLY A 215 25.99 -1.72 15.12
CA GLY A 215 25.90 -0.42 14.48
C GLY A 215 24.61 -0.17 13.74
N GLY A 216 23.71 0.55 14.33
CA GLY A 216 22.65 1.37 13.71
C GLY A 216 21.69 0.70 12.72
N ASP A 217 21.72 -0.60 12.62
CA ASP A 217 21.08 -1.35 11.56
C ASP A 217 19.60 -1.62 11.87
N PHE A 218 18.82 -0.55 11.84
CA PHE A 218 17.38 -0.68 11.90
C PHE A 218 16.85 -1.06 10.52
N ARG A 219 16.01 -2.07 10.50
CA ARG A 219 15.47 -2.63 9.27
C ARG A 219 13.97 -2.49 9.30
N LEU A 220 13.39 -2.08 8.18
CA LEU A 220 11.96 -2.11 8.00
C LEU A 220 11.46 -3.55 8.12
N ARG A 221 10.42 -3.75 8.88
CA ARG A 221 9.69 -5.03 8.97
C ARG A 221 8.84 -5.27 7.75
#